data_7c386ad44abf699f986ef742b03c183c
#
_entry.id   7c386ad44abf699f986ef742b03c183c
#
_cell.length_a   1.000
_cell.length_b   1.000
_cell.length_c   1.000
_cell.angle_alpha   90.00
_cell.angle_beta   90.00
_cell.angle_gamma   90.00
#
_symmetry.space_group_name_H-M   'P 1'
#
loop_
_entity.id
_entity.type
_entity.pdbx_description
1 polymer ?
#
loop_
_entity_poly.entity_id
_entity_poly.type
_entity_poly.pdbx_seq_one_letter_code
_entity_poly.pdbx_strand_id
1 'polypeptide(L)'
;MRRIHKRKFRGKLKYKYLAAFIGVSLFLALILTFSYYWYFNRMYEQQTQEYIRNMGRESIGSLELTMKQINTVILSIQSEDTIQDFLYGVDHHQYTIAEQVAMQNSVRNTVYANILWTDSITNVYLESDRGHSEVWEKSGGGVIWT
;
A
#
# COMPACT_ATOMS: atom_id res chain seq x y z
N MET A 1 43.18 -77.01 -19.35
CA MET A 1 43.02 -75.66 -19.95
C MET A 1 41.55 -75.15 -20.01
N ARG A 2 40.73 -75.23 -18.93
CA ARG A 2 39.32 -74.83 -18.97
C ARG A 2 38.86 -73.70 -17.94
N ARG A 3 39.78 -73.13 -17.16
CA ARG A 3 39.43 -72.21 -16.08
C ARG A 3 39.54 -70.72 -16.41
N ILE A 4 40.19 -70.34 -17.51
CA ILE A 4 40.49 -68.95 -17.82
C ILE A 4 39.26 -68.21 -18.51
N HIS A 5 38.37 -68.96 -19.18
CA HIS A 5 37.26 -68.36 -19.89
C HIS A 5 36.08 -67.90 -19.00
N LYS A 6 35.88 -68.48 -17.83
CA LYS A 6 34.77 -68.10 -16.90
C LYS A 6 35.01 -66.79 -16.18
N ARG A 7 36.25 -66.32 -15.96
CA ARG A 7 36.54 -65.06 -15.26
C ARG A 7 36.24 -63.82 -16.08
N LYS A 8 36.47 -63.84 -17.39
CA LYS A 8 36.21 -62.74 -18.34
C LYS A 8 34.70 -62.48 -18.53
N PHE A 9 33.88 -63.50 -18.46
CA PHE A 9 32.44 -63.37 -18.61
C PHE A 9 31.75 -62.79 -17.38
N ARG A 10 32.22 -63.10 -16.14
CA ARG A 10 31.69 -62.52 -14.88
C ARG A 10 31.97 -61.04 -14.75
N GLY A 11 33.08 -60.52 -15.27
CA GLY A 11 33.38 -59.08 -15.25
C GLY A 11 32.41 -58.29 -16.14
N LYS A 12 32.15 -58.76 -17.34
CA LYS A 12 31.22 -58.09 -18.27
C LYS A 12 29.78 -58.06 -17.77
N LEU A 13 29.34 -59.07 -17.02
CA LEU A 13 27.99 -59.10 -16.44
C LEU A 13 27.85 -58.07 -15.31
N LYS A 14 28.84 -57.94 -14.46
CA LYS A 14 28.85 -56.96 -13.34
C LYS A 14 28.75 -55.52 -13.87
N TYR A 15 29.48 -55.19 -14.92
CA TYR A 15 29.39 -53.85 -15.54
C TYR A 15 28.02 -53.56 -16.17
N LYS A 16 27.37 -54.56 -16.77
CA LYS A 16 26.03 -54.41 -17.31
C LYS A 16 24.99 -54.17 -16.23
N TYR A 17 25.04 -54.87 -15.13
CA TYR A 17 24.14 -54.64 -13.99
C TYR A 17 24.39 -53.29 -13.33
N LEU A 18 25.69 -52.91 -13.18
CA LEU A 18 26.04 -51.59 -12.62
C LEU A 18 25.51 -50.45 -13.50
N ALA A 19 25.70 -50.55 -14.82
CA ALA A 19 25.20 -49.55 -15.77
C ALA A 19 23.68 -49.46 -15.75
N ALA A 20 22.99 -50.61 -15.70
CA ALA A 20 21.53 -50.66 -15.61
C ALA A 20 21.05 -50.03 -14.30
N PHE A 21 21.70 -50.32 -13.17
CA PHE A 21 21.35 -49.74 -11.88
C PHE A 21 21.54 -48.20 -11.85
N ILE A 22 22.68 -47.71 -12.39
CA ILE A 22 22.95 -46.28 -12.50
C ILE A 22 21.91 -45.63 -13.42
N GLY A 23 21.56 -46.23 -14.53
CA GLY A 23 20.55 -45.73 -15.46
C GLY A 23 19.18 -45.60 -14.83
N VAL A 24 18.73 -46.59 -14.09
CA VAL A 24 17.45 -46.60 -13.37
C VAL A 24 17.46 -45.52 -12.26
N SER A 25 18.56 -45.43 -11.49
CA SER A 25 18.68 -44.43 -10.43
C SER A 25 18.64 -42.98 -10.98
N LEU A 26 19.33 -42.75 -12.09
CA LEU A 26 19.33 -41.45 -12.78
C LEU A 26 17.95 -41.11 -13.32
N PHE A 27 17.26 -42.07 -13.90
CA PHE A 27 15.90 -41.88 -14.41
C PHE A 27 14.90 -41.54 -13.29
N LEU A 28 14.98 -42.26 -12.15
CA LEU A 28 14.16 -41.94 -10.98
C LEU A 28 14.46 -40.55 -10.42
N ALA A 29 15.75 -40.17 -10.34
CA ALA A 29 16.15 -38.85 -9.90
C ALA A 29 15.59 -37.74 -10.81
N LEU A 30 15.61 -37.94 -12.13
CA LEU A 30 15.03 -37.00 -13.09
C LEU A 30 13.52 -36.86 -12.91
N ILE A 31 12.79 -37.96 -12.73
CA ILE A 31 11.34 -37.93 -12.50
C ILE A 31 11.02 -37.15 -11.23
N LEU A 32 11.73 -37.44 -10.14
CA LEU A 32 11.52 -36.74 -8.86
C LEU A 32 11.82 -35.23 -8.98
N THR A 33 12.93 -34.88 -9.65
CA THR A 33 13.31 -33.47 -9.85
C THR A 33 12.28 -32.74 -10.69
N PHE A 34 11.79 -33.36 -11.76
CA PHE A 34 10.79 -32.76 -12.64
C PHE A 34 9.45 -32.60 -11.90
N SER A 35 9.02 -33.62 -11.17
CA SER A 35 7.79 -33.58 -10.37
C SER A 35 7.85 -32.50 -9.29
N TYR A 36 9.00 -32.40 -8.58
CA TYR A 36 9.23 -31.38 -7.57
C TYR A 36 9.21 -29.97 -8.18
N TYR A 37 9.89 -29.77 -9.32
CA TYR A 37 9.91 -28.49 -10.02
C TYR A 37 8.52 -28.05 -10.46
N TRP A 38 7.73 -28.97 -11.04
CA TRP A 38 6.36 -28.68 -11.46
C TRP A 38 5.43 -28.35 -10.30
N TYR A 39 5.53 -29.10 -9.21
CA TYR A 39 4.77 -28.83 -7.99
C TYR A 39 5.14 -27.49 -7.36
N PHE A 40 6.43 -27.21 -7.24
CA PHE A 40 6.95 -25.97 -6.66
C PHE A 40 6.53 -24.74 -7.48
N ASN A 41 6.65 -24.82 -8.79
CA ASN A 41 6.26 -23.72 -9.68
C ASN A 41 4.77 -23.38 -9.55
N ARG A 42 3.93 -24.40 -9.50
CA ARG A 42 2.48 -24.22 -9.30
C ARG A 42 2.11 -23.63 -7.93
N MET A 43 2.79 -24.08 -6.90
CA MET A 43 2.60 -23.54 -5.56
C MET A 43 3.06 -22.08 -5.45
N TYR A 44 4.17 -21.74 -6.10
CA TYR A 44 4.71 -20.39 -6.13
C TYR A 44 3.78 -19.40 -6.87
N GLU A 45 3.22 -19.81 -7.98
CA GLU A 45 2.24 -19.01 -8.72
C GLU A 45 0.99 -18.73 -7.87
N GLN A 46 0.46 -19.72 -7.19
CA GLN A 46 -0.71 -19.56 -6.32
C GLN A 46 -0.42 -18.63 -5.15
N GLN A 47 0.70 -18.80 -4.45
CA GLN A 47 1.09 -17.93 -3.34
C GLN A 47 1.34 -16.49 -3.79
N THR A 48 1.97 -16.30 -4.95
CA THR A 48 2.24 -14.97 -5.48
C THR A 48 0.94 -14.25 -5.86
N GLN A 49 0.01 -14.94 -6.50
CA GLN A 49 -1.30 -14.38 -6.86
C GLN A 49 -2.11 -14.01 -5.61
N GLU A 50 -2.09 -14.86 -4.59
CA GLU A 50 -2.79 -14.64 -3.34
C GLU A 50 -2.18 -13.45 -2.58
N TYR A 51 -0.86 -13.35 -2.55
CA TYR A 51 -0.12 -12.23 -1.97
C TYR A 51 -0.45 -10.89 -2.66
N ILE A 52 -0.38 -10.85 -4.00
CA ILE A 52 -0.73 -9.64 -4.78
C ILE A 52 -2.19 -9.25 -4.56
N ARG A 53 -3.09 -10.22 -4.52
CA ARG A 53 -4.52 -9.98 -4.28
C ARG A 53 -4.78 -9.41 -2.89
N ASN A 54 -4.09 -9.93 -1.87
CA ASN A 54 -4.23 -9.46 -0.50
C ASN A 54 -3.63 -8.06 -0.33
N MET A 55 -2.44 -7.79 -0.89
CA MET A 55 -1.86 -6.44 -0.92
C MET A 55 -2.77 -5.43 -1.64
N GLY A 56 -3.33 -5.82 -2.79
CA GLY A 56 -4.26 -4.97 -3.51
C GLY A 56 -5.50 -4.63 -2.69
N ARG A 57 -6.07 -5.62 -2.02
CA ARG A 57 -7.25 -5.43 -1.16
C ARG A 57 -6.93 -4.57 0.05
N GLU A 58 -5.79 -4.78 0.69
CA GLU A 58 -5.33 -3.98 1.83
C GLU A 58 -5.08 -2.51 1.43
N SER A 59 -4.44 -2.28 0.29
CA SER A 59 -4.21 -0.94 -0.26
C SER A 59 -5.52 -0.22 -0.59
N ILE A 60 -6.49 -0.90 -1.18
CA ILE A 60 -7.82 -0.33 -1.46
C ILE A 60 -8.53 0.00 -0.14
N GLY A 61 -8.50 -0.89 0.84
CA GLY A 61 -9.09 -0.65 2.16
C GLY A 61 -8.47 0.54 2.88
N SER A 62 -7.15 0.70 2.80
CA SER A 62 -6.45 1.85 3.37
C SER A 62 -6.83 3.16 2.67
N LEU A 63 -6.93 3.17 1.34
CA LEU A 63 -7.38 4.33 0.58
C LEU A 63 -8.83 4.71 0.93
N GLU A 64 -9.72 3.73 1.04
CA GLU A 64 -11.13 3.97 1.41
C GLU A 64 -11.25 4.61 2.80
N LEU A 65 -10.47 4.10 3.78
CA LEU A 65 -10.41 4.70 5.11
C LEU A 65 -9.89 6.13 5.09
N THR A 66 -8.82 6.39 4.34
CA THR A 66 -8.25 7.73 4.18
C THR A 66 -9.27 8.69 3.55
N MET A 67 -9.94 8.28 2.49
CA MET A 67 -10.99 9.09 1.84
C MET A 67 -12.16 9.37 2.80
N LYS A 68 -12.56 8.38 3.59
CA LYS A 68 -13.61 8.56 4.60
C LYS A 68 -13.19 9.55 5.68
N GLN A 69 -11.93 9.49 6.15
CA GLN A 69 -11.40 10.45 7.11
C GLN A 69 -11.38 11.87 6.54
N ILE A 70 -10.90 12.05 5.33
CA ILE A 70 -10.88 13.35 4.64
C ILE A 70 -12.31 13.90 4.52
N ASN A 71 -13.25 13.07 4.08
CA ASN A 71 -14.64 13.48 3.95
C ASN A 71 -15.26 13.90 5.29
N THR A 72 -14.93 13.18 6.37
CA THR A 72 -15.40 13.52 7.71
C THR A 72 -14.85 14.89 8.15
N VAL A 73 -13.56 15.16 7.90
CA VAL A 73 -12.95 16.46 8.23
C VAL A 73 -13.58 17.58 7.41
N ILE A 74 -13.82 17.38 6.10
CA ILE A 74 -14.48 18.36 5.26
C ILE A 74 -15.87 18.71 5.80
N LEU A 75 -16.67 17.67 6.09
CA LEU A 75 -18.02 17.88 6.63
C LEU A 75 -18.00 18.57 8.00
N SER A 76 -17.03 18.22 8.86
CA SER A 76 -16.86 18.88 10.14
C SER A 76 -16.55 20.38 9.97
N ILE A 77 -15.58 20.71 9.10
CA ILE A 77 -15.20 22.09 8.81
C ILE A 77 -16.38 22.86 8.19
N GLN A 78 -17.10 22.25 7.26
CA GLN A 78 -18.26 22.88 6.61
C GLN A 78 -19.43 23.14 7.58
N SER A 79 -19.60 22.30 8.58
CA SER A 79 -20.69 22.45 9.57
C SER A 79 -20.39 23.39 10.72
N GLU A 80 -19.17 23.94 10.78
CA GLU A 80 -18.77 24.86 11.87
C GLU A 80 -19.30 26.27 11.63
N ASP A 81 -20.17 26.73 12.51
CA ASP A 81 -20.80 28.05 12.44
C ASP A 81 -19.76 29.18 12.35
N THR A 82 -18.65 29.07 13.10
CA THR A 82 -17.56 30.05 13.09
C THR A 82 -16.96 30.26 11.69
N ILE A 83 -16.88 29.20 10.89
CA ILE A 83 -16.33 29.23 9.53
C ILE A 83 -17.36 29.84 8.59
N GLN A 84 -18.62 29.44 8.73
CA GLN A 84 -19.71 29.99 7.93
C GLN A 84 -19.90 31.48 8.18
N ASP A 85 -19.91 31.91 9.46
CA ASP A 85 -20.04 33.31 9.84
C ASP A 85 -18.86 34.15 9.31
N PHE A 86 -17.64 33.61 9.37
CA PHE A 86 -16.45 34.29 8.85
C PHE A 86 -16.57 34.52 7.34
N LEU A 87 -16.84 33.47 6.58
CA LEU A 87 -16.95 33.55 5.10
C LEU A 87 -18.07 34.50 4.70
N TYR A 88 -19.21 34.44 5.37
CA TYR A 88 -20.34 35.34 5.12
C TYR A 88 -19.96 36.79 5.45
N GLY A 89 -19.34 37.04 6.59
CA GLY A 89 -18.98 38.38 7.04
C GLY A 89 -17.92 39.04 6.15
N VAL A 90 -16.94 38.27 5.67
CA VAL A 90 -15.92 38.71 4.71
C VAL A 90 -16.57 39.11 3.38
N ASP A 91 -17.46 38.28 2.85
CA ASP A 91 -18.16 38.53 1.61
C ASP A 91 -19.03 39.77 1.63
N HIS A 92 -19.59 40.11 2.79
CA HIS A 92 -20.51 41.25 2.96
C HIS A 92 -19.83 42.47 3.59
N HIS A 93 -18.50 42.45 3.76
CA HIS A 93 -17.73 43.56 4.37
C HIS A 93 -18.29 44.02 5.75
N GLN A 94 -18.75 43.04 6.56
CA GLN A 94 -19.36 43.31 7.86
C GLN A 94 -18.36 43.55 8.98
N TYR A 95 -17.10 43.16 8.76
CA TYR A 95 -16.06 43.20 9.79
C TYR A 95 -15.18 44.46 9.66
N THR A 96 -14.82 45.02 10.81
CA THR A 96 -13.67 45.89 10.92
C THR A 96 -12.38 45.09 10.80
N ILE A 97 -11.26 45.75 10.50
CA ILE A 97 -9.95 45.07 10.39
C ILE A 97 -9.61 44.26 11.66
N ALA A 98 -9.90 44.82 12.84
CA ALA A 98 -9.62 44.15 14.12
C ALA A 98 -10.50 42.91 14.33
N GLU A 99 -11.78 43.00 14.00
CA GLU A 99 -12.74 41.90 14.07
C GLU A 99 -12.37 40.78 13.04
N GLN A 100 -11.96 41.16 11.84
CA GLN A 100 -11.52 40.22 10.84
C GLN A 100 -10.30 39.42 11.31
N VAL A 101 -9.29 40.05 11.89
CA VAL A 101 -8.11 39.37 12.43
C VAL A 101 -8.49 38.44 13.58
N ALA A 102 -9.39 38.88 14.47
CA ALA A 102 -9.86 38.04 15.58
C ALA A 102 -10.60 36.80 15.04
N MET A 103 -11.48 36.99 14.07
CA MET A 103 -12.27 35.92 13.46
C MET A 103 -11.39 34.94 12.67
N GLN A 104 -10.42 35.44 11.89
CA GLN A 104 -9.40 34.61 11.23
C GLN A 104 -8.64 33.71 12.22
N ASN A 105 -8.26 34.24 13.38
CA ASN A 105 -7.60 33.43 14.41
C ASN A 105 -8.53 32.34 14.97
N SER A 106 -9.82 32.64 15.13
CA SER A 106 -10.82 31.66 15.55
C SER A 106 -10.98 30.54 14.53
N VAL A 107 -11.20 30.91 13.26
CA VAL A 107 -11.29 29.96 12.14
C VAL A 107 -10.04 29.11 12.04
N ARG A 108 -8.84 29.71 12.14
CA ARG A 108 -7.58 28.98 12.14
C ARG A 108 -7.55 27.91 13.21
N ASN A 109 -7.92 28.26 14.44
CA ASN A 109 -7.90 27.31 15.55
C ASN A 109 -8.90 26.15 15.31
N THR A 110 -10.06 26.45 14.76
CA THR A 110 -11.09 25.46 14.41
C THR A 110 -10.61 24.53 13.31
N VAL A 111 -10.07 25.08 12.22
CA VAL A 111 -9.50 24.27 11.12
C VAL A 111 -8.36 23.42 11.63
N TYR A 112 -7.42 24.00 12.40
CA TYR A 112 -6.28 23.28 12.94
C TYR A 112 -6.71 22.13 13.86
N ALA A 113 -7.69 22.36 14.74
CA ALA A 113 -8.22 21.31 15.61
C ALA A 113 -8.81 20.12 14.84
N ASN A 114 -9.45 20.39 13.69
CA ASN A 114 -10.03 19.36 12.83
C ASN A 114 -8.99 18.57 12.03
N ILE A 115 -7.90 19.20 11.58
CA ILE A 115 -6.87 18.55 10.74
C ILE A 115 -5.70 17.99 11.55
N LEU A 116 -5.54 18.34 12.82
CA LEU A 116 -4.40 17.96 13.66
C LEU A 116 -4.18 16.44 13.69
N TRP A 117 -5.26 15.69 13.77
CA TRP A 117 -5.25 14.23 13.91
C TRP A 117 -5.28 13.47 12.59
N THR A 118 -5.24 14.18 11.45
CA THR A 118 -5.35 13.58 10.12
C THR A 118 -4.06 13.81 9.36
N ASP A 119 -3.16 12.83 9.34
CA ASP A 119 -1.84 12.96 8.71
C ASP A 119 -1.92 13.11 7.18
N SER A 120 -3.01 12.68 6.59
CA SER A 120 -3.22 12.74 5.13
C SER A 120 -3.60 14.13 4.62
N ILE A 121 -3.92 15.08 5.51
CA ILE A 121 -4.29 16.45 5.13
C ILE A 121 -3.12 17.37 5.47
N THR A 122 -2.56 18.00 4.46
CA THR A 122 -1.48 18.98 4.61
C THR A 122 -1.98 20.41 4.50
N ASN A 123 -2.96 20.65 3.64
CA ASN A 123 -3.47 21.98 3.35
C ASN A 123 -4.99 21.98 3.31
N VAL A 124 -5.60 23.05 3.78
CA VAL A 124 -7.04 23.31 3.67
C VAL A 124 -7.23 24.64 2.96
N TYR A 125 -8.07 24.63 1.95
CA TYR A 125 -8.51 25.82 1.20
C TYR A 125 -9.95 26.10 1.56
N LEU A 126 -10.23 27.29 2.06
CA LEU A 126 -11.59 27.78 2.22
C LEU A 126 -11.84 28.86 1.17
N GLU A 127 -12.89 28.71 0.41
CA GLU A 127 -13.30 29.65 -0.61
C GLU A 127 -14.76 30.03 -0.37
N SER A 128 -15.03 31.33 -0.40
CA SER A 128 -16.38 31.88 -0.32
C SER A 128 -17.03 31.92 -1.68
N ASP A 129 -18.34 32.06 -1.72
CA ASP A 129 -19.14 32.21 -2.96
C ASP A 129 -18.73 33.41 -3.84
N ARG A 130 -18.09 34.42 -3.27
CA ARG A 130 -17.61 35.63 -3.97
C ARG A 130 -16.12 35.58 -4.33
N GLY A 131 -15.47 34.40 -4.14
CA GLY A 131 -14.09 34.19 -4.54
C GLY A 131 -13.04 34.67 -3.53
N HIS A 132 -13.45 34.95 -2.28
CA HIS A 132 -12.49 35.14 -1.20
C HIS A 132 -11.92 33.76 -0.83
N SER A 133 -10.61 33.64 -0.91
CA SER A 133 -9.95 32.37 -0.61
C SER A 133 -8.90 32.54 0.47
N GLU A 134 -8.87 31.59 1.40
CA GLU A 134 -7.83 31.50 2.43
C GLU A 134 -7.23 30.09 2.48
N VAL A 135 -5.94 30.02 2.70
CA VAL A 135 -5.17 28.76 2.71
C VAL A 135 -4.54 28.55 4.09
N TRP A 136 -4.75 27.37 4.64
CA TRP A 136 -4.08 26.93 5.86
C TRP A 136 -3.22 25.70 5.57
N GLU A 137 -1.94 25.82 5.86
CA GLU A 137 -0.99 24.73 5.69
C GLU A 137 -0.64 24.10 7.05
N LYS A 138 -0.71 22.78 7.14
CA LYS A 138 -0.23 21.99 8.27
C LYS A 138 1.28 21.82 8.17
N SER A 139 2.07 22.89 8.26
CA SER A 139 3.52 22.80 8.35
C SER A 139 3.97 22.96 9.79
N GLY A 140 4.63 21.94 10.33
CA GLY A 140 5.47 21.88 11.55
C GLY A 140 5.44 22.99 12.59
N GLY A 141 4.27 23.54 12.93
CA GLY A 141 4.10 24.51 14.03
C GLY A 141 3.66 25.92 13.63
N GLY A 142 3.36 26.20 12.38
CA GLY A 142 2.88 27.52 11.95
C GLY A 142 2.02 27.49 10.71
N VAL A 143 0.97 28.29 10.69
CA VAL A 143 0.16 28.55 9.51
C VAL A 143 0.80 29.71 8.75
N ILE A 144 1.16 29.49 7.50
CA ILE A 144 1.70 30.53 6.62
C ILE A 144 0.52 31.10 5.82
N TRP A 145 0.37 32.41 5.86
CA TRP A 145 -0.59 33.17 5.07
C TRP A 145 0.03 33.47 3.69
N THR A 146 -0.64 33.19 2.64
CA THR A 146 -0.35 33.73 1.29
C THR A 146 -1.58 34.44 0.76
#